data_b50f0b63e9948487d577e92bf860f88c
#
_entry.id   b50f0b63e9948487d577e92bf860f88c
#
_cell.length_a   1.000
_cell.length_b   1.000
_cell.length_c   1.000
_cell.angle_alpha   90.00
_cell.angle_beta   90.00
_cell.angle_gamma   90.00
#
_symmetry.space_group_name_H-M   'P 1'
#
loop_
_entity.id
_entity.type
_entity.pdbx_description
1 polymer ?
#
loop_
_entity_poly.entity_id
_entity_poly.type
_entity_poly.pdbx_seq_one_letter_code
_entity_poly.pdbx_strand_id
1 'polypeptide(L)'
;RRAQLERILHEMTRMNYWRQGVSFDADFKTALLEMEINGHEFFKPGKGHVVGKGRSESWIDYQQVTKYLRRRNGQLSFDIESSEYVWLFTTSGIFSDGEQIWVLNDTETAEKGVRRLENPKKELQSYLVAGEAFLTWQIKEDGKFIYGYYPGLQRILSNYNSVRHFSSVYALLEAIDFTGNYEDTRRAKKTLQWGID
;
A
#
# COMPACT_ATOMS: atom_id res chain seq x y z
N ARG A 1 -15.38 4.06 22.57
CA ARG A 1 -14.71 5.26 23.13
C ARG A 1 -13.30 5.35 22.53
N ARG A 2 -12.75 6.56 22.45
CA ARG A 2 -11.38 6.81 21.98
C ARG A 2 -10.33 5.98 22.73
N ALA A 3 -10.44 5.87 24.04
CA ALA A 3 -9.54 5.06 24.87
C ALA A 3 -9.48 3.58 24.42
N GLN A 4 -10.55 3.05 23.82
CA GLN A 4 -10.55 1.72 23.26
C GLN A 4 -9.76 1.65 21.94
N LEU A 5 -9.89 2.65 21.07
CA LEU A 5 -9.09 2.76 19.85
C LEU A 5 -7.60 2.85 20.19
N GLU A 6 -7.23 3.71 21.12
CA GLU A 6 -5.85 3.88 21.56
C GLU A 6 -5.27 2.59 22.15
N ARG A 7 -6.07 1.84 22.92
CA ARG A 7 -5.67 0.53 23.44
C ARG A 7 -5.40 -0.47 22.30
N ILE A 8 -6.30 -0.59 21.32
CA ILE A 8 -6.12 -1.48 20.17
C ILE A 8 -4.88 -1.07 19.39
N LEU A 9 -4.70 0.24 19.16
CA LEU A 9 -3.53 0.77 18.47
C LEU A 9 -2.23 0.48 19.21
N HIS A 10 -2.25 0.54 20.55
CA HIS A 10 -1.09 0.22 21.38
C HIS A 10 -0.67 -1.27 21.28
N GLU A 11 -1.62 -2.17 21.04
CA GLU A 11 -1.38 -3.59 20.83
C GLU A 11 -0.83 -3.90 19.43
N MET A 12 -0.95 -2.96 18.46
CA MET A 12 -0.43 -3.16 17.12
C MET A 12 1.11 -3.15 17.09
N THR A 13 1.67 -4.03 16.27
CA THR A 13 3.08 -4.04 15.93
C THR A 13 3.32 -3.39 14.57
N ARG A 14 4.57 -3.07 14.25
CA ARG A 14 4.95 -2.50 12.94
C ARG A 14 4.58 -3.40 11.74
N MET A 15 4.36 -4.68 11.97
CA MET A 15 3.98 -5.66 10.94
C MET A 15 2.47 -5.78 10.75
N ASN A 16 1.68 -5.15 11.61
CA ASN A 16 0.23 -5.23 11.53
C ASN A 16 -0.31 -4.03 10.74
N TYR A 17 -1.23 -4.33 9.83
CA TYR A 17 -2.02 -3.30 9.18
C TYR A 17 -3.30 -3.05 9.97
N TRP A 18 -3.73 -1.80 10.01
CA TRP A 18 -5.05 -1.46 10.53
C TRP A 18 -6.14 -2.01 9.59
N ARG A 19 -7.20 -2.64 10.15
CA ARG A 19 -8.17 -3.39 9.35
C ARG A 19 -9.60 -2.86 9.40
N GLN A 20 -9.83 -1.76 10.09
CA GLN A 20 -11.16 -1.17 10.26
C GLN A 20 -11.19 0.25 9.72
N GLY A 21 -12.37 0.71 9.29
CA GLY A 21 -12.61 2.11 9.10
C GLY A 21 -12.77 2.81 10.44
N VAL A 22 -12.47 4.08 10.50
CA VAL A 22 -12.61 4.93 11.70
C VAL A 22 -13.33 6.21 11.33
N SER A 23 -14.40 6.55 12.04
CA SER A 23 -15.03 7.87 11.97
C SER A 23 -14.92 8.61 13.28
N PHE A 24 -14.71 9.91 13.21
CA PHE A 24 -14.64 10.80 14.37
C PHE A 24 -15.98 11.51 14.64
N ASP A 25 -17.00 11.23 13.85
CA ASP A 25 -18.37 11.70 14.03
C ASP A 25 -19.39 10.61 13.71
N ALA A 26 -20.60 10.74 14.28
CA ALA A 26 -21.68 9.76 14.14
C ALA A 26 -22.30 9.72 12.74
N ASP A 27 -22.18 10.79 11.98
CA ASP A 27 -22.72 10.91 10.62
C ASP A 27 -21.76 10.38 9.56
N PHE A 28 -20.61 9.87 9.96
CA PHE A 28 -19.55 9.35 9.09
C PHE A 28 -18.99 10.36 8.08
N LYS A 29 -19.15 11.66 8.32
CA LYS A 29 -18.58 12.71 7.45
C LYS A 29 -17.05 12.77 7.54
N THR A 30 -16.49 12.37 8.68
CA THR A 30 -15.04 12.29 8.92
C THR A 30 -14.53 10.85 8.89
N ALA A 31 -15.27 9.93 8.26
CA ALA A 31 -14.86 8.55 8.15
C ALA A 31 -13.60 8.40 7.29
N LEU A 32 -12.69 7.57 7.75
CA LEU A 32 -11.49 7.11 7.04
C LEU A 32 -11.61 5.61 6.81
N LEU A 33 -11.38 5.18 5.60
CA LEU A 33 -11.28 3.76 5.27
C LEU A 33 -9.93 3.21 5.75
N GLU A 34 -9.84 1.92 5.99
CA GLU A 34 -8.60 1.26 6.40
C GLU A 34 -7.45 1.48 5.41
N MET A 35 -7.75 1.53 4.11
CA MET A 35 -6.72 1.77 3.08
C MET A 35 -6.22 3.22 3.11
N GLU A 36 -7.06 4.19 3.47
CA GLU A 36 -6.63 5.58 3.67
C GLU A 36 -5.72 5.69 4.90
N ILE A 37 -6.11 5.02 5.99
CA ILE A 37 -5.34 5.01 7.25
C ILE A 37 -3.95 4.41 7.03
N ASN A 38 -3.88 3.23 6.37
CA ASN A 38 -2.62 2.55 6.10
C ASN A 38 -1.79 3.28 5.02
N GLY A 39 -2.43 3.71 3.93
CA GLY A 39 -1.75 4.35 2.81
C GLY A 39 -1.13 5.70 3.14
N HIS A 40 -1.70 6.43 4.09
CA HIS A 40 -1.18 7.69 4.60
C HIS A 40 -0.41 7.55 5.92
N GLU A 41 -0.34 6.33 6.46
CA GLU A 41 0.29 6.06 7.74
C GLU A 41 -0.26 6.97 8.88
N PHE A 42 -1.57 7.21 8.91
CA PHE A 42 -2.17 8.03 9.94
C PHE A 42 -2.03 7.43 11.33
N PHE A 43 -2.04 6.10 11.41
CA PHE A 43 -1.81 5.36 12.64
C PHE A 43 -0.37 4.84 12.62
N LYS A 44 0.42 5.30 13.58
CA LYS A 44 1.83 4.97 13.69
C LYS A 44 1.99 3.84 14.71
N PRO A 45 2.22 2.60 14.29
CA PRO A 45 2.49 1.52 15.22
C PRO A 45 3.80 1.77 15.97
N GLY A 46 3.82 1.43 17.26
CA GLY A 46 5.02 1.53 18.07
C GLY A 46 6.16 0.71 17.48
N LYS A 47 7.38 1.20 17.58
CA LYS A 47 8.57 0.42 17.24
C LYS A 47 8.68 -0.69 18.29
N GLY A 48 8.54 -1.95 17.87
CA GLY A 48 8.73 -3.11 18.74
C GLY A 48 10.07 -3.04 19.50
N HIS A 49 10.22 -3.87 20.51
CA HIS A 49 11.42 -3.94 21.36
C HIS A 49 12.70 -4.02 20.50
N VAL A 50 13.41 -2.92 20.39
CA VAL A 50 14.82 -2.93 19.97
C VAL A 50 15.63 -3.02 21.27
N VAL A 51 16.47 -4.03 21.36
CA VAL A 51 17.33 -4.25 22.55
C VAL A 51 18.05 -2.93 22.90
N GLY A 52 17.82 -2.43 24.13
CA GLY A 52 18.43 -1.20 24.62
C GLY A 52 17.70 0.13 24.32
N LYS A 53 16.56 0.11 23.62
CA LYS A 53 15.71 1.30 23.43
C LYS A 53 14.28 0.94 23.79
N GLY A 54 13.69 1.72 24.70
CA GLY A 54 12.32 1.55 25.15
C GLY A 54 11.32 1.44 23.99
N ARG A 55 10.19 0.80 24.25
CA ARG A 55 9.05 0.72 23.31
C ARG A 55 8.61 2.13 22.98
N SER A 56 8.68 2.55 21.71
CA SER A 56 7.98 3.78 21.31
C SER A 56 6.49 3.44 21.26
N GLU A 57 5.68 4.26 21.91
CA GLU A 57 4.23 4.09 21.90
C GLU A 57 3.65 4.26 20.49
N SER A 58 2.57 3.54 20.20
CA SER A 58 1.77 3.77 19.01
C SER A 58 0.97 5.06 19.18
N TRP A 59 0.79 5.83 18.12
CA TRP A 59 0.08 7.09 18.18
C TRP A 59 -0.67 7.39 16.86
N ILE A 60 -1.66 8.27 16.95
CA ILE A 60 -2.40 8.77 15.80
C ILE A 60 -1.85 10.12 15.41
N ASP A 61 -1.53 10.29 14.13
CA ASP A 61 -1.09 11.57 13.57
C ASP A 61 -2.30 12.47 13.27
N TYR A 62 -2.88 13.03 14.33
CA TYR A 62 -4.07 13.87 14.22
C TYR A 62 -3.87 15.10 13.34
N GLN A 63 -2.65 15.62 13.24
CA GLN A 63 -2.36 16.75 12.36
C GLN A 63 -2.50 16.35 10.89
N GLN A 64 -1.94 15.21 10.50
CA GLN A 64 -2.08 14.70 9.14
C GLN A 64 -3.53 14.30 8.84
N VAL A 65 -4.21 13.62 9.76
CA VAL A 65 -5.63 13.27 9.64
C VAL A 65 -6.48 14.52 9.42
N THR A 66 -6.32 15.54 10.25
CA THR A 66 -7.04 16.82 10.13
C THR A 66 -6.79 17.47 8.77
N LYS A 67 -5.52 17.54 8.35
CA LYS A 67 -5.15 18.12 7.06
C LYS A 67 -5.77 17.36 5.89
N TYR A 68 -5.77 16.03 5.95
CA TYR A 68 -6.38 15.18 4.93
C TYR A 68 -7.89 15.38 4.85
N LEU A 69 -8.59 15.30 5.99
CA LEU A 69 -10.04 15.49 6.07
C LEU A 69 -10.49 16.88 5.62
N ARG A 70 -9.73 17.93 5.95
CA ARG A 70 -10.00 19.30 5.46
C ARG A 70 -9.87 19.41 3.95
N ARG A 71 -8.92 18.73 3.34
CA ARG A 71 -8.78 18.72 1.87
C ARG A 71 -9.94 17.99 1.18
N ARG A 72 -10.41 16.90 1.78
CA ARG A 72 -11.50 16.07 1.24
C ARG A 72 -12.88 16.70 1.47
N ASN A 73 -13.14 17.22 2.65
CA ASN A 73 -14.47 17.61 3.11
C ASN A 73 -14.64 19.13 3.31
N GLY A 74 -13.58 19.91 3.15
CA GLY A 74 -13.58 21.33 3.52
C GLY A 74 -13.33 21.56 5.01
N GLN A 75 -13.93 22.61 5.57
CA GLN A 75 -13.76 22.95 6.98
C GLN A 75 -14.41 21.90 7.90
N LEU A 76 -13.70 21.44 8.90
CA LEU A 76 -14.24 20.56 9.93
C LEU A 76 -14.95 21.42 11.00
N SER A 77 -16.11 20.96 11.44
CA SER A 77 -16.94 21.65 12.44
C SER A 77 -16.47 21.41 13.87
N PHE A 78 -15.53 20.51 14.09
CA PHE A 78 -15.01 20.15 15.41
C PHE A 78 -13.53 19.71 15.31
N ASP A 79 -12.88 19.67 16.46
CA ASP A 79 -11.53 19.14 16.59
C ASP A 79 -11.58 17.64 16.78
N ILE A 80 -11.01 16.90 15.82
CA ILE A 80 -10.99 15.43 15.87
C ILE A 80 -10.14 14.88 17.01
N GLU A 81 -9.14 15.62 17.48
CA GLU A 81 -8.30 15.23 18.61
C GLU A 81 -9.05 15.30 19.94
N SER A 82 -10.00 16.20 20.09
CA SER A 82 -10.81 16.34 21.29
C SER A 82 -12.02 15.40 21.35
N SER A 83 -12.35 14.67 20.28
CA SER A 83 -13.50 13.78 20.24
C SER A 83 -13.35 12.62 21.24
N GLU A 84 -14.28 12.50 22.18
CA GLU A 84 -14.32 11.40 23.16
C GLU A 84 -14.72 10.07 22.53
N TYR A 85 -15.49 10.11 21.45
CA TYR A 85 -16.02 8.93 20.77
C TYR A 85 -15.47 8.83 19.36
N VAL A 86 -15.20 7.60 18.95
CA VAL A 86 -14.90 7.21 17.58
C VAL A 86 -15.76 6.01 17.23
N TRP A 87 -16.09 5.90 15.96
CA TRP A 87 -16.85 4.77 15.41
C TRP A 87 -15.89 3.90 14.60
N LEU A 88 -15.79 2.64 14.98
CA LEU A 88 -15.08 1.63 14.22
C LEU A 88 -16.09 0.88 13.36
N PHE A 89 -15.77 0.65 12.09
CA PHE A 89 -16.64 -0.05 11.17
C PHE A 89 -15.85 -0.96 10.23
N THR A 90 -16.51 -2.00 9.76
CA THR A 90 -15.95 -2.88 8.74
C THR A 90 -16.31 -2.38 7.35
N THR A 91 -15.48 -2.68 6.37
CA THR A 91 -15.69 -2.34 4.97
C THR A 91 -15.72 -3.59 4.12
N SER A 92 -16.58 -3.59 3.11
CA SER A 92 -16.55 -4.56 2.03
C SER A 92 -16.19 -3.85 0.75
N GLY A 93 -15.45 -4.49 -0.13
CA GLY A 93 -14.98 -3.93 -1.38
C GLY A 93 -15.45 -4.72 -2.58
N ILE A 94 -15.63 -4.03 -3.68
CA ILE A 94 -15.80 -4.63 -5.00
C ILE A 94 -14.73 -4.07 -5.93
N PHE A 95 -14.29 -4.87 -6.88
CA PHE A 95 -13.41 -4.44 -7.96
C PHE A 95 -14.11 -4.67 -9.30
N SER A 96 -14.00 -3.70 -10.19
CA SER A 96 -14.47 -3.83 -11.57
C SER A 96 -13.37 -3.39 -12.53
N ASP A 97 -13.15 -4.18 -13.57
CA ASP A 97 -12.27 -3.82 -14.70
C ASP A 97 -13.04 -3.23 -15.89
N GLY A 98 -14.35 -3.04 -15.72
CA GLY A 98 -15.26 -2.56 -16.75
C GLY A 98 -16.02 -3.68 -17.49
N GLU A 99 -15.52 -4.91 -17.45
CA GLU A 99 -16.17 -6.09 -18.04
C GLU A 99 -16.80 -6.98 -16.97
N GLN A 100 -16.12 -7.12 -15.83
CA GLN A 100 -16.54 -7.98 -14.73
C GLN A 100 -16.52 -7.24 -13.40
N ILE A 101 -17.26 -7.77 -12.44
CA ILE A 101 -17.31 -7.27 -11.07
C ILE A 101 -16.96 -8.43 -10.13
N TRP A 102 -15.99 -8.20 -9.25
CA TRP A 102 -15.59 -9.14 -8.21
C TRP A 102 -15.89 -8.57 -6.83
N VAL A 103 -16.56 -9.38 -6.01
CA VAL A 103 -16.63 -9.11 -4.57
C VAL A 103 -15.31 -9.53 -3.95
N LEU A 104 -14.66 -8.60 -3.28
CA LEU A 104 -13.39 -8.85 -2.61
C LEU A 104 -13.62 -9.51 -1.26
N ASN A 105 -12.62 -10.27 -0.79
CA ASN A 105 -12.69 -10.91 0.51
C ASN A 105 -12.80 -9.85 1.61
N ASP A 106 -13.78 -9.97 2.48
CA ASP A 106 -14.08 -9.03 3.57
C ASP A 106 -13.64 -9.54 4.96
N THR A 107 -12.95 -10.68 5.01
CA THR A 107 -12.41 -11.21 6.27
C THR A 107 -11.44 -10.22 6.92
N GLU A 108 -11.39 -10.19 8.25
CA GLU A 108 -10.45 -9.33 9.00
C GLU A 108 -9.00 -9.86 8.98
N THR A 109 -8.71 -10.81 8.11
CA THR A 109 -7.38 -11.42 7.93
C THR A 109 -6.52 -10.64 6.93
N ALA A 110 -5.30 -11.13 6.68
CA ALA A 110 -4.42 -10.62 5.65
C ALA A 110 -5.01 -10.68 4.22
N GLU A 111 -6.05 -11.50 4.03
CA GLU A 111 -6.73 -11.69 2.75
C GLU A 111 -7.83 -10.63 2.47
N LYS A 112 -8.08 -9.70 3.39
CA LYS A 112 -9.08 -8.65 3.18
C LYS A 112 -8.72 -7.79 1.98
N GLY A 113 -9.71 -7.57 1.12
CA GLY A 113 -9.55 -6.78 -0.11
C GLY A 113 -8.86 -7.53 -1.25
N VAL A 114 -8.61 -8.84 -1.11
CA VAL A 114 -8.01 -9.68 -2.14
C VAL A 114 -9.09 -10.41 -2.92
N ARG A 115 -8.93 -10.51 -4.23
CA ARG A 115 -9.78 -11.34 -5.09
C ARG A 115 -9.38 -12.81 -4.99
N ARG A 116 -10.35 -13.71 -4.83
CA ARG A 116 -10.12 -15.15 -5.01
C ARG A 116 -10.01 -15.48 -6.49
N LEU A 117 -9.00 -16.26 -6.84
CA LEU A 117 -8.78 -16.75 -8.20
C LEU A 117 -9.56 -18.05 -8.41
N GLU A 118 -10.39 -18.10 -9.45
CA GLU A 118 -11.13 -19.31 -9.83
C GLU A 118 -10.22 -20.35 -10.48
N ASN A 119 -9.30 -19.88 -11.35
CA ASN A 119 -8.32 -20.72 -12.02
C ASN A 119 -6.90 -20.16 -11.81
N PRO A 120 -6.25 -20.46 -10.67
CA PRO A 120 -4.96 -19.86 -10.31
C PRO A 120 -3.88 -20.09 -11.38
N LYS A 121 -3.85 -21.26 -12.02
CA LYS A 121 -2.82 -21.59 -13.02
C LYS A 121 -2.93 -20.69 -14.26
N LYS A 122 -4.13 -20.53 -14.81
CA LYS A 122 -4.37 -19.70 -15.99
C LYS A 122 -4.11 -18.21 -15.68
N GLU A 123 -4.61 -17.75 -14.54
CA GLU A 123 -4.46 -16.37 -14.14
C GLU A 123 -3.01 -16.02 -13.81
N LEU A 124 -2.25 -16.95 -13.20
CA LEU A 124 -0.83 -16.76 -12.93
C LEU A 124 -0.04 -16.50 -14.21
N GLN A 125 -0.33 -17.22 -15.30
CA GLN A 125 0.32 -16.97 -16.60
C GLN A 125 0.06 -15.55 -17.10
N SER A 126 -1.20 -15.09 -17.03
CA SER A 126 -1.53 -13.72 -17.46
C SER A 126 -0.86 -12.66 -16.58
N TYR A 127 -0.71 -12.92 -15.29
CA TYR A 127 0.01 -12.01 -14.38
C TYR A 127 1.52 -11.98 -14.65
N LEU A 128 2.12 -13.10 -15.03
CA LEU A 128 3.54 -13.13 -15.41
C LEU A 128 3.78 -12.28 -16.66
N VAL A 129 2.94 -12.42 -17.70
CA VAL A 129 3.02 -11.60 -18.92
C VAL A 129 2.81 -10.11 -18.58
N ALA A 130 1.79 -9.79 -17.78
CA ALA A 130 1.54 -8.41 -17.37
C ALA A 130 2.67 -7.85 -16.49
N GLY A 131 3.26 -8.68 -15.62
CA GLY A 131 4.39 -8.32 -14.77
C GLY A 131 5.66 -8.02 -15.56
N GLU A 132 5.95 -8.84 -16.56
CA GLU A 132 7.05 -8.60 -17.51
C GLU A 132 6.88 -7.26 -18.23
N ALA A 133 5.72 -7.03 -18.84
CA ALA A 133 5.41 -5.79 -19.53
C ALA A 133 5.51 -4.58 -18.59
N PHE A 134 5.03 -4.72 -17.34
CA PHE A 134 5.14 -3.68 -16.33
C PHE A 134 6.60 -3.38 -15.99
N LEU A 135 7.43 -4.39 -15.70
CA LEU A 135 8.85 -4.19 -15.38
C LEU A 135 9.59 -3.56 -16.54
N THR A 136 9.37 -4.03 -17.76
CA THR A 136 9.97 -3.48 -18.98
C THR A 136 9.60 -2.01 -19.18
N TRP A 137 8.34 -1.66 -18.94
CA TRP A 137 7.88 -0.27 -19.04
C TRP A 137 8.50 0.65 -17.98
N GLN A 138 8.84 0.14 -16.80
CA GLN A 138 9.47 0.91 -15.73
C GLN A 138 10.94 1.28 -16.02
N ILE A 139 11.57 0.68 -17.03
CA ILE A 139 12.97 0.96 -17.38
C ILE A 139 13.04 2.27 -18.16
N LYS A 140 13.74 3.24 -17.60
CA LYS A 140 14.01 4.53 -18.22
C LYS A 140 15.05 4.41 -19.34
N GLU A 141 15.22 5.49 -20.10
CA GLU A 141 16.22 5.58 -21.15
C GLU A 141 17.65 5.40 -20.63
N ASP A 142 17.95 5.80 -19.41
CA ASP A 142 19.27 5.60 -18.78
C ASP A 142 19.51 4.18 -18.26
N GLY A 143 18.51 3.30 -18.31
CA GLY A 143 18.56 1.92 -17.80
C GLY A 143 18.07 1.76 -16.37
N LYS A 144 17.73 2.83 -15.69
CA LYS A 144 17.25 2.84 -14.30
C LYS A 144 15.76 2.50 -14.23
N PHE A 145 15.35 1.71 -13.26
CA PHE A 145 13.92 1.54 -12.99
C PHE A 145 13.32 2.79 -12.34
N ILE A 146 12.01 3.00 -12.53
CA ILE A 146 11.24 3.86 -11.66
C ILE A 146 11.09 3.12 -10.32
N TYR A 147 11.88 3.52 -9.33
CA TYR A 147 12.01 2.80 -8.05
C TYR A 147 10.74 2.80 -7.19
N GLY A 148 9.98 3.88 -7.24
CA GLY A 148 8.75 4.00 -6.49
C GLY A 148 8.00 5.28 -6.85
N TYR A 149 6.72 5.27 -6.61
CA TYR A 149 5.82 6.36 -6.91
C TYR A 149 4.82 6.57 -5.78
N TYR A 150 4.61 7.82 -5.39
CA TYR A 150 3.57 8.21 -4.44
C TYR A 150 2.33 8.69 -5.20
N PRO A 151 1.28 7.87 -5.35
CA PRO A 151 0.09 8.25 -6.13
C PRO A 151 -0.60 9.50 -5.58
N GLY A 152 -0.76 9.57 -4.26
CA GLY A 152 -1.40 10.71 -3.60
C GLY A 152 -0.65 12.04 -3.72
N LEU A 153 0.65 12.01 -4.04
CA LEU A 153 1.50 13.17 -4.24
C LEU A 153 1.92 13.35 -5.71
N GLN A 154 1.56 12.41 -6.57
CA GLN A 154 1.98 12.33 -7.96
C GLN A 154 3.50 12.51 -8.13
N ARG A 155 4.28 11.86 -7.26
CA ARG A 155 5.71 12.05 -7.19
C ARG A 155 6.49 10.74 -7.24
N ILE A 156 7.50 10.70 -8.10
CA ILE A 156 8.49 9.62 -8.16
C ILE A 156 9.44 9.76 -6.96
N LEU A 157 9.81 8.63 -6.32
CA LEU A 157 10.82 8.58 -5.29
C LEU A 157 12.20 8.89 -5.86
N SER A 158 12.95 9.76 -5.17
CA SER A 158 14.34 10.07 -5.52
C SER A 158 15.34 9.03 -5.00
N ASN A 159 14.99 8.33 -3.92
CA ASN A 159 15.85 7.30 -3.33
C ASN A 159 15.94 6.09 -4.26
N TYR A 160 17.05 5.39 -4.22
CA TYR A 160 17.28 4.19 -5.00
C TYR A 160 17.97 3.11 -4.16
N ASN A 161 17.71 1.84 -4.48
CA ASN A 161 18.28 0.70 -3.76
C ASN A 161 18.74 -0.36 -4.75
N SER A 162 20.03 -0.67 -4.74
CA SER A 162 20.66 -1.63 -5.66
C SER A 162 20.15 -3.06 -5.47
N VAL A 163 19.84 -3.49 -4.25
CA VAL A 163 19.27 -4.84 -4.03
C VAL A 163 17.93 -4.98 -4.73
N ARG A 164 17.07 -3.99 -4.64
CA ARG A 164 15.77 -4.00 -5.36
C ARG A 164 15.97 -3.89 -6.87
N HIS A 165 16.96 -3.11 -7.30
CA HIS A 165 17.29 -3.02 -8.72
C HIS A 165 17.63 -4.41 -9.29
N PHE A 166 18.60 -5.09 -8.70
CA PHE A 166 19.04 -6.41 -9.18
C PHE A 166 17.97 -7.49 -9.03
N SER A 167 17.16 -7.46 -7.97
CA SER A 167 16.03 -8.41 -7.86
C SER A 167 14.96 -8.16 -8.92
N SER A 168 14.72 -6.90 -9.32
CA SER A 168 13.80 -6.60 -10.43
C SER A 168 14.39 -7.03 -11.80
N VAL A 169 15.69 -6.84 -12.01
CA VAL A 169 16.37 -7.34 -13.22
C VAL A 169 16.29 -8.86 -13.31
N TYR A 170 16.56 -9.54 -12.20
CA TYR A 170 16.46 -11.00 -12.12
C TYR A 170 15.04 -11.49 -12.45
N ALA A 171 14.03 -10.91 -11.80
CA ALA A 171 12.63 -11.25 -12.06
C ALA A 171 12.22 -10.98 -13.52
N LEU A 172 12.71 -9.89 -14.13
CA LEU A 172 12.44 -9.59 -15.54
C LEU A 172 13.08 -10.63 -16.48
N LEU A 173 14.33 -11.04 -16.22
CA LEU A 173 15.00 -12.05 -17.03
C LEU A 173 14.31 -13.42 -16.94
N GLU A 174 13.89 -13.84 -15.76
CA GLU A 174 13.10 -15.07 -15.58
C GLU A 174 11.73 -14.98 -16.28
N ALA A 175 11.07 -13.82 -16.22
CA ALA A 175 9.80 -13.61 -16.91
C ALA A 175 9.97 -13.70 -18.43
N ILE A 176 11.01 -13.08 -19.01
CA ILE A 176 11.34 -13.15 -20.43
C ILE A 176 11.61 -14.61 -20.87
N ASP A 177 12.35 -15.37 -20.07
CA ASP A 177 12.62 -16.78 -20.36
C ASP A 177 11.33 -17.63 -20.33
N PHE A 178 10.46 -17.37 -19.35
CA PHE A 178 9.18 -18.06 -19.23
C PHE A 178 8.19 -17.73 -20.37
N THR A 179 8.09 -16.45 -20.74
CA THR A 179 7.13 -15.98 -21.75
C THR A 179 7.62 -16.17 -23.18
N GLY A 180 8.94 -16.29 -23.37
CA GLY A 180 9.60 -16.35 -24.69
C GLY A 180 9.65 -14.98 -25.40
N ASN A 181 9.35 -13.88 -24.69
CA ASN A 181 9.37 -12.51 -25.25
C ASN A 181 10.79 -11.94 -25.27
N TYR A 182 11.66 -12.50 -26.11
CA TYR A 182 13.06 -12.11 -26.19
C TYR A 182 13.29 -10.68 -26.72
N GLU A 183 12.28 -10.00 -27.22
CA GLU A 183 12.38 -8.60 -27.65
C GLU A 183 12.77 -7.68 -26.48
N ASP A 184 12.33 -7.99 -25.28
CA ASP A 184 12.64 -7.23 -24.06
C ASP A 184 14.05 -7.49 -23.50
N THR A 185 14.77 -8.49 -24.02
CA THR A 185 16.14 -8.82 -23.56
C THR A 185 17.10 -7.63 -23.67
N ARG A 186 16.96 -6.79 -24.70
CA ARG A 186 17.81 -5.59 -24.86
C ARG A 186 17.62 -4.60 -23.71
N ARG A 187 16.37 -4.41 -23.26
CA ARG A 187 16.05 -3.53 -22.13
C ARG A 187 16.53 -4.13 -20.81
N ALA A 188 16.35 -5.43 -20.62
CA ALA A 188 16.85 -6.15 -19.46
C ALA A 188 18.39 -6.07 -19.36
N LYS A 189 19.13 -6.25 -20.46
CA LYS A 189 20.59 -6.08 -20.51
C LYS A 189 21.02 -4.64 -20.19
N LYS A 190 20.31 -3.65 -20.71
CA LYS A 190 20.61 -2.23 -20.44
C LYS A 190 20.47 -1.90 -18.96
N THR A 191 19.39 -2.36 -18.31
CA THR A 191 19.19 -2.11 -16.88
C THR A 191 20.18 -2.91 -16.02
N LEU A 192 20.56 -4.12 -16.43
CA LEU A 192 21.61 -4.88 -15.74
C LEU A 192 22.95 -4.13 -15.80
N GLN A 193 23.34 -3.63 -16.97
CA GLN A 193 24.60 -2.88 -17.16
C GLN A 193 24.61 -1.62 -16.29
N TRP A 194 23.50 -0.87 -16.27
CA TRP A 194 23.39 0.32 -15.40
C TRP A 194 23.65 0.01 -13.92
N GLY A 195 23.26 -1.17 -13.44
CA GLY A 195 23.47 -1.55 -12.05
C GLY A 195 24.91 -1.99 -11.73
N ILE A 196 25.71 -2.32 -12.75
CA ILE A 196 27.11 -2.75 -12.62
C ILE A 196 28.07 -1.58 -12.70
N ASP A 197 27.75 -0.57 -13.53
CA ASP A 197 28.52 0.66 -13.71
C ASP A 197 28.39 1.61 -12.50
#